data_7fbb851673f53f38c0eeeb75a6e12516
#
_entry.id   7fbb851673f53f38c0eeeb75a6e12516
#
_cell.length_a   1.000
_cell.length_b   1.000
_cell.length_c   1.000
_cell.angle_alpha   90.00
_cell.angle_beta   90.00
_cell.angle_gamma   90.00
#
_symmetry.space_group_name_H-M   'P 1'
#
loop_
_entity.id
_entity.type
_entity.pdbx_description
1 polymer ?
#
loop_
_entity_poly.entity_id
_entity_poly.type
_entity_poly.pdbx_seq_one_letter_code
_entity_poly.pdbx_strand_id
1 'polypeptide(L)'
;AHGVERTGCSSENFLLPGQSIITLSHLYKRESETSLRNLLARQSSDKKRIVYLAETTAELTGLELFPQYLTLLFEIDALFLNDDRHLNNIAVLESGGKYDYCPIFDNGAGLLSNMRTAPMDIEPKALIAAQRARPFGTTFNRQAGTVQSLYGAQLRLPKLSKEEIFARLEPLLQYYPQRDRGIITDRVCTTILLRQKQR
;
A
#
# COMPACT_ATOMS: atom_id res chain seq x y z
N ALA A 1 21.18 -31.25 10.26
CA ALA A 1 20.70 -29.89 10.43
C ALA A 1 19.20 -29.95 10.71
N HIS A 2 18.76 -29.60 11.92
CA HIS A 2 17.35 -29.49 12.22
C HIS A 2 16.84 -28.22 11.54
N GLY A 3 16.02 -28.38 10.48
CA GLY A 3 15.33 -27.26 9.82
C GLY A 3 14.39 -26.58 10.79
N VAL A 4 14.48 -25.25 10.90
CA VAL A 4 13.50 -24.45 11.62
C VAL A 4 12.32 -24.24 10.69
N GLU A 5 11.14 -24.75 11.07
CA GLU A 5 9.89 -24.50 10.36
C GLU A 5 9.53 -23.01 10.48
N ARG A 6 9.23 -22.37 9.35
CA ARG A 6 8.82 -20.97 9.29
C ARG A 6 7.55 -20.84 8.49
N THR A 7 6.60 -20.09 8.99
CA THR A 7 5.40 -19.72 8.24
C THR A 7 5.76 -18.65 7.20
N GLY A 8 5.23 -18.79 6.00
CA GLY A 8 5.42 -17.86 4.90
C GLY A 8 4.17 -17.77 4.02
N CYS A 9 4.22 -16.92 3.02
CA CYS A 9 3.20 -16.84 1.98
C CYS A 9 3.85 -17.10 0.60
N SER A 10 3.06 -17.61 -0.34
CA SER A 10 3.44 -17.71 -1.74
C SER A 10 2.37 -17.07 -2.61
N SER A 11 2.78 -16.52 -3.75
CA SER A 11 1.88 -16.03 -4.78
C SER A 11 2.38 -16.48 -6.14
N GLU A 12 1.48 -16.53 -7.11
CA GLU A 12 1.88 -16.74 -8.49
C GLU A 12 2.70 -15.56 -9.00
N ASN A 13 3.66 -15.87 -9.88
CA ASN A 13 4.40 -14.81 -10.56
C ASN A 13 3.51 -14.17 -11.63
N PHE A 14 3.17 -12.91 -11.49
CA PHE A 14 2.34 -12.18 -12.43
C PHE A 14 3.10 -11.65 -13.66
N LEU A 15 4.43 -11.79 -13.69
CA LEU A 15 5.23 -11.34 -14.83
C LEU A 15 5.12 -12.32 -15.99
N LEU A 16 4.82 -11.78 -17.18
CA LEU A 16 4.91 -12.52 -18.42
C LEU A 16 6.36 -12.60 -18.91
N PRO A 17 6.71 -13.56 -19.79
CA PRO A 17 8.04 -13.63 -20.38
C PRO A 17 8.42 -12.29 -21.05
N GLY A 18 9.60 -11.78 -20.73
CA GLY A 18 10.10 -10.51 -21.24
C GLY A 18 9.58 -9.27 -20.53
N GLN A 19 8.74 -9.41 -19.50
CA GLN A 19 8.34 -8.31 -18.62
C GLN A 19 9.28 -8.15 -17.43
N SER A 20 9.48 -6.93 -16.98
CA SER A 20 10.20 -6.59 -15.76
C SER A 20 9.44 -5.54 -14.94
N ILE A 21 9.63 -5.56 -13.62
CA ILE A 21 9.12 -4.54 -12.70
C ILE A 21 10.10 -3.40 -12.66
N ILE A 22 9.65 -2.18 -12.97
CA ILE A 22 10.43 -0.96 -12.84
C ILE A 22 9.82 -0.10 -11.75
N THR A 23 10.48 -0.04 -10.59
CA THR A 23 10.02 0.82 -9.49
C THR A 23 10.14 2.29 -9.87
N LEU A 24 9.29 3.16 -9.30
CA LEU A 24 9.37 4.59 -9.62
C LEU A 24 10.74 5.18 -9.27
N SER A 25 11.39 4.71 -8.21
CA SER A 25 12.75 5.14 -7.90
C SER A 25 13.74 4.83 -9.03
N HIS A 26 13.62 3.65 -9.67
CA HIS A 26 14.45 3.26 -10.80
C HIS A 26 14.05 3.96 -12.09
N LEU A 27 12.76 4.11 -12.37
CA LEU A 27 12.26 4.83 -13.53
C LEU A 27 12.85 6.25 -13.58
N TYR A 28 12.67 7.01 -12.50
CA TYR A 28 13.15 8.38 -12.43
C TYR A 28 14.69 8.48 -12.43
N LYS A 29 15.39 7.50 -11.90
CA LYS A 29 16.85 7.45 -11.98
C LYS A 29 17.36 7.25 -13.40
N ARG A 30 16.61 6.58 -14.26
CA ARG A 30 16.93 6.44 -15.69
C ARG A 30 16.71 7.72 -16.47
N GLU A 31 15.66 8.46 -16.12
CA GLU A 31 15.20 9.65 -16.87
C GLU A 31 15.75 10.98 -16.32
N SER A 32 16.39 10.95 -15.14
CA SER A 32 16.88 12.17 -14.47
C SER A 32 18.16 11.88 -13.69
N GLU A 33 19.06 12.86 -13.65
CA GLU A 33 20.25 12.82 -12.78
C GLU A 33 19.91 12.96 -11.29
N THR A 34 18.68 13.44 -10.99
CA THR A 34 18.21 13.69 -9.62
C THR A 34 17.27 12.57 -9.18
N SER A 35 17.49 12.05 -7.96
CA SER A 35 16.59 11.01 -7.41
C SER A 35 15.16 11.53 -7.25
N LEU A 36 14.16 10.65 -7.47
CA LEU A 36 12.74 10.97 -7.29
C LEU A 36 12.45 11.56 -5.91
N ARG A 37 13.12 11.07 -4.85
CA ARG A 37 12.99 11.62 -3.50
C ARG A 37 13.35 13.11 -3.45
N ASN A 38 14.43 13.49 -4.10
CA ASN A 38 14.87 14.89 -4.14
C ASN A 38 13.95 15.76 -5.00
N LEU A 39 13.43 15.22 -6.11
CA LEU A 39 12.44 15.91 -6.95
C LEU A 39 11.16 16.20 -6.16
N LEU A 40 10.66 15.21 -5.41
CA LEU A 40 9.50 15.39 -4.55
C LEU A 40 9.77 16.35 -3.37
N ALA A 41 10.97 16.35 -2.81
CA ALA A 41 11.34 17.27 -1.73
C ALA A 41 11.32 18.74 -2.16
N ARG A 42 11.53 19.03 -3.45
CA ARG A 42 11.44 20.39 -4.01
C ARG A 42 10.00 20.90 -4.10
N GLN A 43 9.02 20.02 -4.02
CA GLN A 43 7.60 20.40 -4.07
C GLN A 43 7.15 20.98 -2.72
N SER A 44 6.48 22.13 -2.76
CA SER A 44 6.13 22.92 -1.57
C SER A 44 5.01 22.34 -0.69
N SER A 45 4.30 21.30 -1.15
CA SER A 45 3.21 20.68 -0.40
C SER A 45 2.98 19.22 -0.82
N ASP A 46 2.32 18.43 0.03
CA ASP A 46 1.95 17.05 -0.29
C ASP A 46 1.06 16.96 -1.54
N LYS A 47 0.14 17.92 -1.72
CA LYS A 47 -0.69 17.99 -2.93
C LYS A 47 0.18 18.13 -4.18
N LYS A 48 1.16 19.05 -4.18
CA LYS A 48 2.08 19.23 -5.31
C LYS A 48 2.99 18.03 -5.53
N ARG A 49 3.41 17.35 -4.45
CA ARG A 49 4.17 16.09 -4.54
C ARG A 49 3.37 14.99 -5.23
N ILE A 50 2.09 14.86 -4.86
CA ILE A 50 1.18 13.89 -5.46
C ILE A 50 0.96 14.20 -6.95
N VAL A 51 0.66 15.45 -7.29
CA VAL A 51 0.49 15.87 -8.69
C VAL A 51 1.75 15.59 -9.49
N TYR A 52 2.91 16.02 -9.00
CA TYR A 52 4.18 15.77 -9.65
C TYR A 52 4.42 14.27 -9.90
N LEU A 53 4.23 13.44 -8.86
CA LEU A 53 4.43 12.00 -8.97
C LEU A 53 3.48 11.36 -9.99
N ALA A 54 2.20 11.72 -9.94
CA ALA A 54 1.17 11.13 -10.79
C ALA A 54 1.33 11.54 -12.26
N GLU A 55 1.43 12.85 -12.51
CA GLU A 55 1.43 13.41 -13.86
C GLU A 55 2.76 13.16 -14.58
N THR A 56 3.90 13.40 -13.91
CA THR A 56 5.20 13.12 -14.53
C THR A 56 5.40 11.62 -14.80
N THR A 57 4.86 10.73 -13.94
CA THR A 57 4.93 9.30 -14.25
C THR A 57 4.07 8.95 -15.46
N ALA A 58 2.87 9.52 -15.58
CA ALA A 58 2.03 9.34 -16.77
C ALA A 58 2.73 9.82 -18.04
N GLU A 59 3.37 10.98 -18.00
CA GLU A 59 4.15 11.53 -19.12
C GLU A 59 5.34 10.64 -19.52
N LEU A 60 6.13 10.19 -18.55
CA LEU A 60 7.31 9.35 -18.78
C LEU A 60 6.99 7.95 -19.33
N THR A 61 5.81 7.43 -18.99
CA THR A 61 5.45 6.05 -19.32
C THR A 61 4.39 5.95 -20.43
N GLY A 62 3.68 7.04 -20.74
CA GLY A 62 2.50 7.02 -21.61
C GLY A 62 1.26 6.41 -20.95
N LEU A 63 1.28 6.11 -19.65
CA LEU A 63 0.16 5.54 -18.91
C LEU A 63 -0.79 6.66 -18.45
N GLU A 64 -1.68 7.10 -19.32
CA GLU A 64 -2.57 8.25 -19.08
C GLU A 64 -3.41 8.14 -17.80
N LEU A 65 -3.79 6.91 -17.39
CA LEU A 65 -4.57 6.66 -16.18
C LEU A 65 -3.69 6.39 -14.94
N PHE A 66 -2.39 6.70 -14.99
CA PHE A 66 -1.53 6.52 -13.82
C PHE A 66 -1.97 7.34 -12.59
N PRO A 67 -2.52 8.56 -12.72
CA PRO A 67 -3.12 9.28 -11.60
C PRO A 67 -4.25 8.50 -10.90
N GLN A 68 -5.11 7.83 -11.67
CA GLN A 68 -6.19 6.99 -11.13
C GLN A 68 -5.65 5.71 -10.49
N TYR A 69 -4.64 5.08 -11.09
CA TYR A 69 -3.94 3.95 -10.51
C TYR A 69 -3.29 4.32 -9.16
N LEU A 70 -2.61 5.46 -9.09
CA LEU A 70 -2.01 5.95 -7.84
C LEU A 70 -3.09 6.26 -6.79
N THR A 71 -4.25 6.75 -7.21
CA THR A 71 -5.40 6.97 -6.33
C THR A 71 -5.88 5.66 -5.74
N LEU A 72 -6.13 4.64 -6.57
CA LEU A 72 -6.53 3.31 -6.12
C LEU A 72 -5.52 2.72 -5.12
N LEU A 73 -4.24 2.84 -5.41
CA LEU A 73 -3.16 2.34 -4.56
C LEU A 73 -3.20 3.01 -3.17
N PHE A 74 -3.32 4.34 -3.10
CA PHE A 74 -3.36 5.06 -1.83
C PHE A 74 -4.68 4.83 -1.06
N GLU A 75 -5.79 4.58 -1.76
CA GLU A 75 -7.06 4.19 -1.12
C GLU A 75 -6.98 2.80 -0.48
N ILE A 76 -6.34 1.84 -1.15
CA ILE A 76 -6.07 0.50 -0.63
C ILE A 76 -5.15 0.59 0.58
N ASP A 77 -4.05 1.34 0.48
CA ASP A 77 -3.14 1.55 1.61
C ASP A 77 -3.84 2.22 2.79
N ALA A 78 -4.75 3.15 2.53
CA ALA A 78 -5.54 3.80 3.58
C ALA A 78 -6.54 2.85 4.23
N LEU A 79 -7.12 1.91 3.48
CA LEU A 79 -8.03 0.89 4.02
C LEU A 79 -7.29 -0.10 4.92
N PHE A 80 -6.14 -0.58 4.47
CA PHE A 80 -5.35 -1.60 5.16
C PHE A 80 -4.26 -1.02 6.07
N LEU A 81 -4.05 0.31 6.11
CA LEU A 81 -2.97 0.97 6.85
C LEU A 81 -1.57 0.44 6.48
N ASN A 82 -1.31 0.29 5.19
CA ASN A 82 0.01 -0.11 4.72
C ASN A 82 1.00 1.05 4.89
N ASP A 83 1.81 1.01 5.95
CA ASP A 83 2.73 2.07 6.34
C ASP A 83 4.10 1.98 5.65
N ASP A 84 4.28 1.02 4.73
CA ASP A 84 5.54 0.83 4.01
C ASP A 84 5.44 1.06 2.48
N ARG A 85 4.47 1.83 2.01
CA ARG A 85 4.35 2.23 0.61
C ARG A 85 5.39 3.27 0.22
N HIS A 86 6.66 2.91 0.25
CA HIS A 86 7.74 3.77 -0.25
C HIS A 86 7.85 3.74 -1.78
N LEU A 87 8.66 4.63 -2.38
CA LEU A 87 8.76 4.80 -3.84
C LEU A 87 9.30 3.57 -4.59
N ASN A 88 9.91 2.61 -3.89
CA ASN A 88 10.30 1.31 -4.48
C ASN A 88 9.15 0.28 -4.44
N ASN A 89 8.05 0.56 -3.76
CA ASN A 89 6.85 -0.28 -3.69
C ASN A 89 5.72 0.27 -4.59
N ILE A 90 6.04 1.24 -5.43
CA ILE A 90 5.20 1.73 -6.52
C ILE A 90 5.98 1.49 -7.81
N ALA A 91 5.37 0.80 -8.77
CA ALA A 91 6.07 0.36 -9.98
C ALA A 91 5.16 0.39 -11.21
N VAL A 92 5.80 0.29 -12.35
CA VAL A 92 5.20 -0.03 -13.64
C VAL A 92 5.82 -1.32 -14.18
N LEU A 93 5.16 -2.01 -15.08
CA LEU A 93 5.73 -3.09 -15.87
C LEU A 93 6.40 -2.52 -17.11
N GLU A 94 7.49 -3.14 -17.55
CA GLU A 94 8.18 -2.76 -18.79
C GLU A 94 8.46 -4.00 -19.63
N SER A 95 8.19 -3.89 -20.93
CA SER A 95 8.49 -4.91 -21.91
C SER A 95 8.76 -4.26 -23.27
N GLY A 96 9.99 -4.46 -23.80
CA GLY A 96 10.37 -3.95 -25.09
C GLY A 96 10.24 -2.44 -25.24
N GLY A 97 10.50 -1.67 -24.20
CA GLY A 97 10.39 -0.21 -24.17
C GLY A 97 8.96 0.32 -24.02
N LYS A 98 7.97 -0.55 -23.80
CA LYS A 98 6.58 -0.17 -23.51
C LYS A 98 6.28 -0.42 -22.05
N TYR A 99 5.45 0.46 -21.48
CA TYR A 99 5.03 0.36 -20.08
C TYR A 99 3.59 -0.14 -19.95
N ASP A 100 3.30 -0.77 -18.80
CA ASP A 100 1.96 -1.19 -18.38
C ASP A 100 1.81 -1.01 -16.87
N TYR A 101 0.57 -1.06 -16.37
CA TYR A 101 0.27 -0.96 -14.95
C TYR A 101 0.76 -2.21 -14.20
N CYS A 102 1.52 -1.98 -13.15
CA CYS A 102 1.96 -3.06 -12.28
C CYS A 102 0.85 -3.45 -11.31
N PRO A 103 0.54 -4.74 -11.09
CA PRO A 103 -0.28 -5.15 -9.95
C PRO A 103 0.25 -4.56 -8.65
N ILE A 104 -0.66 -4.19 -7.73
CA ILE A 104 -0.28 -3.66 -6.42
C ILE A 104 0.36 -4.78 -5.61
N PHE A 105 1.59 -4.60 -5.18
CA PHE A 105 2.40 -5.59 -4.46
C PHE A 105 2.92 -5.03 -3.14
N ASP A 106 3.58 -5.88 -2.34
CA ASP A 106 4.20 -5.55 -1.06
C ASP A 106 3.23 -4.89 -0.07
N ASN A 107 2.15 -5.60 0.23
CA ASN A 107 1.11 -5.17 1.17
C ASN A 107 1.31 -5.76 2.59
N GLY A 108 2.45 -6.39 2.86
CA GLY A 108 2.73 -7.11 4.11
C GLY A 108 2.81 -6.24 5.36
N ALA A 109 3.02 -4.93 5.21
CA ALA A 109 3.06 -3.97 6.32
C ALA A 109 1.67 -3.43 6.71
N GLY A 110 0.59 -3.97 6.13
CA GLY A 110 -0.79 -3.56 6.44
C GLY A 110 -1.33 -4.13 7.76
N LEU A 111 -2.52 -3.64 8.16
CA LEU A 111 -3.31 -4.13 9.29
C LEU A 111 -2.57 -4.12 10.64
N LEU A 112 -1.66 -3.16 10.81
CA LEU A 112 -0.85 -3.03 12.01
C LEU A 112 0.04 -4.27 12.29
N SER A 113 0.52 -4.93 11.23
CA SER A 113 1.33 -6.15 11.31
C SER A 113 2.74 -5.92 11.85
N ASN A 114 3.25 -4.70 11.77
CA ASN A 114 4.60 -4.36 12.25
C ASN A 114 4.63 -4.24 13.77
N MET A 115 4.99 -5.33 14.44
CA MET A 115 5.03 -5.42 15.92
C MET A 115 5.98 -4.41 16.59
N ARG A 116 6.93 -3.82 15.87
CA ARG A 116 7.84 -2.80 16.41
C ARG A 116 7.16 -1.44 16.55
N THR A 117 6.28 -1.10 15.61
CA THR A 117 5.55 0.17 15.59
C THR A 117 4.11 0.03 16.08
N ALA A 118 3.59 -1.20 16.09
CA ALA A 118 2.24 -1.53 16.52
C ALA A 118 2.26 -2.73 17.48
N PRO A 119 2.74 -2.58 18.75
CA PRO A 119 2.77 -3.63 19.74
C PRO A 119 1.40 -4.25 20.00
N MET A 120 1.35 -5.56 20.30
CA MET A 120 0.10 -6.32 20.41
C MET A 120 -0.74 -5.95 21.64
N ASP A 121 -0.14 -5.37 22.65
CA ASP A 121 -0.76 -4.94 23.92
C ASP A 121 -1.42 -3.55 23.85
N ILE A 122 -1.28 -2.85 22.72
CA ILE A 122 -1.91 -1.53 22.50
C ILE A 122 -3.18 -1.67 21.68
N GLU A 123 -4.23 -0.99 22.13
CA GLU A 123 -5.54 -0.93 21.46
C GLU A 123 -5.41 -0.48 20.00
N PRO A 124 -6.05 -1.19 19.02
CA PRO A 124 -5.96 -0.86 17.59
C PRO A 124 -6.33 0.58 17.28
N LYS A 125 -7.32 1.15 17.97
CA LYS A 125 -7.77 2.53 17.75
C LYS A 125 -6.67 3.56 18.02
N ALA A 126 -5.89 3.36 19.07
CA ALA A 126 -4.76 4.24 19.40
C ALA A 126 -3.63 4.09 18.35
N LEU A 127 -3.33 2.87 17.94
CA LEU A 127 -2.33 2.58 16.91
C LEU A 127 -2.70 3.19 15.56
N ILE A 128 -3.96 3.08 15.12
CA ILE A 128 -4.45 3.67 13.86
C ILE A 128 -4.20 5.18 13.82
N ALA A 129 -4.43 5.88 14.91
CA ALA A 129 -4.21 7.33 15.00
C ALA A 129 -2.74 7.73 14.86
N ALA A 130 -1.82 6.86 15.31
CA ALA A 130 -0.38 7.08 15.24
C ALA A 130 0.23 6.77 13.87
N GLN A 131 -0.41 5.95 13.04
CA GLN A 131 0.13 5.52 11.73
C GLN A 131 0.29 6.69 10.75
N ARG A 132 1.30 6.58 9.91
CA ARG A 132 1.59 7.57 8.86
C ARG A 132 1.70 6.89 7.51
N ALA A 133 1.05 7.49 6.51
CA ALA A 133 1.10 7.03 5.13
C ALA A 133 2.41 7.42 4.45
N ARG A 134 3.01 6.50 3.74
CA ARG A 134 4.12 6.77 2.83
C ARG A 134 3.60 6.93 1.40
N PRO A 135 4.37 7.58 0.53
CA PRO A 135 5.73 8.08 0.72
C PRO A 135 5.83 9.46 1.41
N PHE A 136 4.73 10.14 1.72
CA PHE A 136 4.74 11.55 2.11
C PHE A 136 4.78 11.80 3.63
N GLY A 137 4.62 10.78 4.47
CA GLY A 137 4.68 10.91 5.94
C GLY A 137 3.47 11.62 6.55
N THR A 138 2.37 11.74 5.81
CA THR A 138 1.11 12.35 6.26
C THR A 138 0.15 11.32 6.86
N THR A 139 -1.06 11.71 7.25
CA THR A 139 -2.08 10.73 7.65
C THR A 139 -2.67 10.02 6.45
N PHE A 140 -3.10 8.78 6.61
CA PHE A 140 -3.76 8.01 5.55
C PHE A 140 -4.98 8.71 4.97
N ASN A 141 -5.83 9.31 5.84
CA ASN A 141 -7.00 10.04 5.39
C ASN A 141 -6.64 11.28 4.55
N ARG A 142 -5.60 12.00 4.95
CA ARG A 142 -5.14 13.17 4.19
C ARG A 142 -4.56 12.75 2.84
N GLN A 143 -3.75 11.70 2.79
CA GLN A 143 -3.18 11.22 1.53
C GLN A 143 -4.28 10.74 0.57
N ALA A 144 -5.16 9.84 1.02
CA ALA A 144 -6.27 9.33 0.23
C ALA A 144 -7.24 10.45 -0.19
N GLY A 145 -7.66 11.32 0.73
CA GLY A 145 -8.54 12.44 0.42
C GLY A 145 -7.93 13.43 -0.58
N THR A 146 -6.61 13.61 -0.56
CA THR A 146 -5.93 14.48 -1.54
C THR A 146 -5.99 13.87 -2.95
N VAL A 147 -5.66 12.60 -3.14
CA VAL A 147 -5.74 11.95 -4.46
C VAL A 147 -7.18 11.86 -4.96
N GLN A 148 -8.14 11.57 -4.08
CA GLN A 148 -9.55 11.55 -4.42
C GLN A 148 -10.05 12.92 -4.90
N SER A 149 -9.62 13.99 -4.26
CA SER A 149 -10.00 15.35 -4.66
C SER A 149 -9.41 15.78 -6.01
N LEU A 150 -8.29 15.19 -6.40
CA LEU A 150 -7.59 15.48 -7.66
C LEU A 150 -8.10 14.61 -8.82
N TYR A 151 -8.28 13.32 -8.59
CA TYR A 151 -8.45 12.32 -9.65
C TYR A 151 -9.71 11.46 -9.49
N GLY A 152 -10.54 11.75 -8.50
CA GLY A 152 -11.75 10.97 -8.19
C GLY A 152 -11.45 9.69 -7.42
N ALA A 153 -12.44 9.21 -6.64
CA ALA A 153 -12.34 7.95 -5.91
C ALA A 153 -12.38 6.76 -6.88
N GLN A 154 -11.45 5.81 -6.70
CA GLN A 154 -11.29 4.64 -7.55
C GLN A 154 -11.72 3.34 -6.86
N LEU A 155 -11.49 3.23 -5.54
CA LEU A 155 -11.75 2.01 -4.80
C LEU A 155 -13.27 1.80 -4.58
N ARG A 156 -13.82 0.80 -5.24
CA ARG A 156 -15.24 0.39 -5.14
C ARG A 156 -15.33 -0.97 -4.46
N LEU A 157 -15.39 -0.96 -3.14
CA LEU A 157 -15.62 -2.18 -2.34
C LEU A 157 -16.86 -2.02 -1.49
N PRO A 158 -17.70 -3.06 -1.35
CA PRO A 158 -18.77 -3.06 -0.36
C PRO A 158 -18.16 -2.98 1.04
N LYS A 159 -18.92 -2.42 1.98
CA LYS A 159 -18.54 -2.47 3.40
C LYS A 159 -18.68 -3.91 3.88
N LEU A 160 -17.64 -4.44 4.48
CA LEU A 160 -17.64 -5.78 5.06
C LEU A 160 -18.18 -5.72 6.49
N SER A 161 -18.97 -6.69 6.88
CA SER A 161 -19.35 -6.93 8.27
C SER A 161 -18.19 -7.56 9.06
N LYS A 162 -18.31 -7.61 10.38
CA LYS A 162 -17.30 -8.28 11.23
C LYS A 162 -17.21 -9.77 10.91
N GLU A 163 -18.35 -10.40 10.65
CA GLU A 163 -18.49 -11.81 10.33
C GLU A 163 -17.82 -12.13 8.98
N GLU A 164 -18.00 -11.29 7.98
CA GLU A 164 -17.35 -11.46 6.67
C GLU A 164 -15.84 -11.30 6.74
N ILE A 165 -15.33 -10.34 7.56
CA ILE A 165 -13.90 -10.17 7.80
C ILE A 165 -13.35 -11.41 8.52
N PHE A 166 -14.04 -11.87 9.58
CA PHE A 166 -13.64 -13.04 10.35
C PHE A 166 -13.59 -14.30 9.50
N ALA A 167 -14.62 -14.56 8.69
CA ALA A 167 -14.66 -15.72 7.81
C ALA A 167 -13.47 -15.82 6.84
N ARG A 168 -12.91 -14.67 6.43
CA ARG A 168 -11.70 -14.62 5.59
C ARG A 168 -10.41 -14.78 6.38
N LEU A 169 -10.40 -14.36 7.63
CA LEU A 169 -9.25 -14.44 8.51
C LEU A 169 -9.10 -15.83 9.16
N GLU A 170 -10.22 -16.46 9.50
CA GLU A 170 -10.25 -17.72 10.27
C GLU A 170 -9.33 -18.82 9.72
N PRO A 171 -9.30 -19.10 8.39
CA PRO A 171 -8.41 -20.13 7.85
C PRO A 171 -6.92 -19.82 8.06
N LEU A 172 -6.56 -18.54 8.25
CA LEU A 172 -5.18 -18.11 8.45
C LEU A 172 -4.76 -18.22 9.91
N LEU A 173 -5.71 -18.21 10.86
CA LEU A 173 -5.40 -18.25 12.29
C LEU A 173 -4.70 -19.54 12.72
N GLN A 174 -4.85 -20.63 11.97
CA GLN A 174 -4.14 -21.89 12.26
C GLN A 174 -2.61 -21.75 12.25
N TYR A 175 -2.07 -20.77 11.48
CA TYR A 175 -0.64 -20.50 11.35
C TYR A 175 -0.07 -19.65 12.50
N TYR A 176 -0.92 -19.23 13.43
CA TYR A 176 -0.54 -18.42 14.59
C TYR A 176 -0.71 -19.19 15.90
N PRO A 177 0.12 -18.92 16.93
CA PRO A 177 -0.06 -19.51 18.24
C PRO A 177 -1.47 -19.27 18.78
N GLN A 178 -2.07 -20.26 19.42
CA GLN A 178 -3.45 -20.18 19.92
C GLN A 178 -3.69 -18.97 20.83
N ARG A 179 -2.72 -18.63 21.67
CA ARG A 179 -2.78 -17.47 22.58
C ARG A 179 -2.89 -16.12 21.85
N ASP A 180 -2.43 -16.02 20.60
CA ASP A 180 -2.36 -14.77 19.86
C ASP A 180 -3.58 -14.58 18.91
N ARG A 181 -4.33 -15.66 18.62
CA ARG A 181 -5.41 -15.66 17.64
C ARG A 181 -6.52 -14.66 17.95
N GLY A 182 -6.91 -14.56 19.23
CA GLY A 182 -7.94 -13.61 19.67
C GLY A 182 -7.53 -12.16 19.44
N ILE A 183 -6.30 -11.82 19.81
CA ILE A 183 -5.74 -10.46 19.65
C ILE A 183 -5.61 -10.12 18.16
N ILE A 184 -5.13 -11.07 17.34
CA ILE A 184 -5.01 -10.88 15.87
C ILE A 184 -6.40 -10.65 15.28
N THR A 185 -7.39 -11.44 15.67
CA THR A 185 -8.77 -11.30 15.18
C THR A 185 -9.35 -9.93 15.51
N ASP A 186 -9.22 -9.51 16.78
CA ASP A 186 -9.71 -8.20 17.20
C ASP A 186 -9.01 -7.06 16.44
N ARG A 187 -7.69 -7.14 16.33
CA ARG A 187 -6.88 -6.15 15.62
C ARG A 187 -7.30 -5.99 14.16
N VAL A 188 -7.41 -7.09 13.42
CA VAL A 188 -7.77 -7.08 11.99
C VAL A 188 -9.21 -6.57 11.81
N CYS A 189 -10.17 -7.14 12.54
CA CYS A 189 -11.57 -6.75 12.44
C CYS A 189 -11.76 -5.27 12.81
N THR A 190 -11.21 -4.83 13.95
CA THR A 190 -11.33 -3.46 14.42
C THR A 190 -10.70 -2.48 13.43
N THR A 191 -9.52 -2.80 12.91
CA THR A 191 -8.83 -1.95 11.94
C THR A 191 -9.67 -1.76 10.68
N ILE A 192 -10.11 -2.85 10.04
CA ILE A 192 -10.91 -2.75 8.80
C ILE A 192 -12.23 -2.02 9.05
N LEU A 193 -12.95 -2.34 10.13
CA LEU A 193 -14.24 -1.71 10.45
C LEU A 193 -14.11 -0.21 10.71
N LEU A 194 -13.05 0.23 11.40
CA LEU A 194 -12.79 1.65 11.63
C LEU A 194 -12.39 2.36 10.33
N ARG A 195 -11.54 1.74 9.52
CA ARG A 195 -11.08 2.32 8.26
C ARG A 195 -12.19 2.44 7.23
N GLN A 196 -13.11 1.48 7.16
CA GLN A 196 -14.29 1.55 6.29
C GLN A 196 -15.24 2.71 6.63
N LYS A 197 -15.30 3.14 7.91
CA LYS A 197 -16.13 4.28 8.33
C LYS A 197 -15.56 5.64 7.91
N GLN A 198 -14.27 5.69 7.57
CA GLN A 198 -13.54 6.90 7.22
C GLN A 198 -13.39 7.11 5.69
N ARG A 199 -13.97 6.21 4.91
CA ARG A 199 -14.05 6.27 3.43
C ARG A 199 -15.24 7.07 2.95
#